data_c1eb373fd8aec45d225e1699b2073ace
#
_entry.id   c1eb373fd8aec45d225e1699b2073ace
#
_cell.length_a   1.000
_cell.length_b   1.000
_cell.length_c   1.000
_cell.angle_alpha   90.00
_cell.angle_beta   90.00
_cell.angle_gamma   90.00
#
_symmetry.space_group_name_H-M   'P 1'
#
loop_
_entity.id
_entity.type
_entity.pdbx_description
1 polymer ?
#
loop_
_entity_poly.entity_id
_entity_poly.type
_entity_poly.pdbx_seq_one_letter_code
_entity_poly.pdbx_strand_id
1 'polypeptide(L)'
;MRNFLAAIFICLWWACCSRAAAQTPPAGLETVFPLGQRIESENFTGHVWVERIVQVGEGNSAVAVGNVTFPPRSRSNWHHHPAGQTLLVLDGAGYYQERGDSVRVLRQGESVQCPPGVEHWHGAAYDEWFVQLAMTQESAEGRVIWGEPVTDEEYRAGIPRQRMQRDSTEWGSERYRHIVTVASLNTLARYEELATALEDALDGGLTVNECKEVLVHLYAYTGFPRSIQGLRTLMAVVEDRRGKGIVDEVGREAAPVADSGSKYERGKAVLETLTGRSMEARSDYGDFAPVIDVFLKEHLFADLFERDVLTYTEREVAVIGALASMEGVEPMLGGHLGIALHLGVNREELSQLISVIATTAGEDVARKACDQLENQ
;
A
#
# COMPACT_ATOMS: atom_id res chain seq x y z
N MET A 1 -10.06 -11.69 -71.31
CA MET A 1 -8.93 -10.77 -70.99
C MET A 1 -9.36 -9.76 -70.01
N ARG A 2 -8.67 -9.60 -68.95
CA ARG A 2 -8.68 -8.66 -67.81
C ARG A 2 -9.31 -9.22 -66.54
N ASN A 3 -8.38 -9.72 -65.70
CA ASN A 3 -8.59 -10.13 -64.31
C ASN A 3 -8.88 -8.92 -63.43
N PHE A 4 -9.90 -9.01 -62.59
CA PHE A 4 -10.06 -8.16 -61.43
C PHE A 4 -9.82 -8.99 -60.16
N LEU A 5 -8.69 -8.74 -59.52
CA LEU A 5 -8.36 -9.20 -58.17
C LEU A 5 -9.08 -8.31 -57.17
N ALA A 6 -10.00 -8.89 -56.42
CA ALA A 6 -10.61 -8.25 -55.28
C ALA A 6 -9.74 -8.54 -54.04
N ALA A 7 -9.12 -7.51 -53.49
CA ALA A 7 -8.40 -7.57 -52.24
C ALA A 7 -9.42 -7.52 -51.09
N ILE A 8 -9.49 -8.60 -50.31
CA ILE A 8 -10.25 -8.68 -49.06
C ILE A 8 -9.38 -8.10 -47.95
N PHE A 9 -9.74 -6.91 -47.46
CA PHE A 9 -9.16 -6.37 -46.23
C PHE A 9 -9.80 -7.08 -45.04
N ILE A 10 -9.06 -7.94 -44.38
CA ILE A 10 -9.43 -8.49 -43.06
C ILE A 10 -8.99 -7.48 -42.01
N CYS A 11 -9.94 -6.71 -41.49
CA CYS A 11 -9.73 -5.92 -40.28
C CYS A 11 -9.69 -6.87 -39.08
N LEU A 12 -8.49 -7.23 -38.63
CA LEU A 12 -8.26 -7.84 -37.33
C LEU A 12 -8.49 -6.78 -36.25
N TRP A 13 -9.66 -6.80 -35.65
CA TRP A 13 -9.92 -6.10 -34.41
C TRP A 13 -9.16 -6.82 -33.29
N TRP A 14 -8.02 -6.29 -32.91
CA TRP A 14 -7.38 -6.63 -31.65
C TRP A 14 -8.24 -6.05 -30.52
N ALA A 15 -9.09 -6.88 -29.95
CA ALA A 15 -9.68 -6.60 -28.66
C ALA A 15 -8.54 -6.66 -27.64
N CYS A 16 -8.06 -5.48 -27.25
CA CYS A 16 -7.16 -5.32 -26.11
C CYS A 16 -7.98 -5.61 -24.85
N CYS A 17 -8.12 -6.90 -24.49
CA CYS A 17 -8.52 -7.28 -23.13
C CYS A 17 -7.39 -6.89 -22.20
N SER A 18 -7.50 -5.73 -21.58
CA SER A 18 -6.74 -5.40 -20.37
C SER A 18 -7.15 -6.42 -19.30
N ARG A 19 -6.42 -7.54 -19.23
CA ARG A 19 -6.46 -8.38 -18.04
C ARG A 19 -5.89 -7.51 -16.91
N ALA A 20 -6.75 -7.03 -16.04
CA ALA A 20 -6.31 -6.57 -14.72
C ALA A 20 -5.43 -7.66 -14.15
N ALA A 21 -4.17 -7.33 -13.84
CA ALA A 21 -3.25 -8.28 -13.22
C ALA A 21 -3.93 -8.80 -11.96
N ALA A 22 -4.07 -10.11 -11.88
CA ALA A 22 -4.64 -10.75 -10.71
C ALA A 22 -3.71 -10.43 -9.54
N GLN A 23 -4.18 -9.67 -8.55
CA GLN A 23 -3.44 -9.49 -7.31
C GLN A 23 -3.25 -10.90 -6.71
N THR A 24 -2.00 -11.35 -6.70
CA THR A 24 -1.59 -12.54 -5.96
C THR A 24 -1.37 -12.12 -4.51
N PRO A 25 -1.69 -12.99 -3.54
CA PRO A 25 -1.34 -12.71 -2.16
C PRO A 25 0.15 -12.40 -2.04
N PRO A 26 0.54 -11.46 -1.18
CA PRO A 26 1.95 -11.20 -0.93
C PRO A 26 2.63 -12.50 -0.50
N ALA A 27 3.85 -12.74 -1.00
CA ALA A 27 4.70 -13.81 -0.51
C ALA A 27 4.91 -13.56 0.99
N GLY A 28 4.38 -14.46 1.85
CA GLY A 28 4.45 -14.29 3.29
C GLY A 28 3.11 -14.02 4.00
N LEU A 29 1.97 -13.98 3.29
CA LEU A 29 0.67 -14.08 3.95
C LEU A 29 0.53 -15.51 4.51
N GLU A 30 1.08 -15.74 5.69
CA GLU A 30 0.91 -17.00 6.40
C GLU A 30 -0.50 -17.06 6.98
N THR A 31 -1.43 -17.53 6.19
CA THR A 31 -2.76 -17.86 6.71
C THR A 31 -2.67 -19.19 7.48
N VAL A 32 -3.27 -19.23 8.68
CA VAL A 32 -3.40 -20.46 9.47
C VAL A 32 -4.04 -21.59 8.66
N PHE A 33 -4.85 -21.24 7.68
CA PHE A 33 -5.53 -22.15 6.75
C PHE A 33 -5.10 -21.84 5.31
N PRO A 34 -5.20 -22.82 4.38
CA PRO A 34 -4.95 -22.56 2.98
C PRO A 34 -5.75 -21.38 2.45
N LEU A 35 -5.20 -20.68 1.47
CA LEU A 35 -5.85 -19.54 0.83
C LEU A 35 -7.16 -19.94 0.11
N GLY A 36 -7.21 -21.13 -0.43
CA GLY A 36 -8.37 -21.65 -1.14
C GLY A 36 -8.50 -21.17 -2.58
N GLN A 37 -9.72 -21.16 -3.09
CA GLN A 37 -10.02 -20.80 -4.47
C GLN A 37 -10.29 -19.30 -4.59
N ARG A 38 -9.74 -18.67 -5.64
CA ARG A 38 -10.11 -17.32 -6.00
C ARG A 38 -11.52 -17.28 -6.57
N ILE A 39 -12.36 -16.43 -6.00
CA ILE A 39 -13.74 -16.21 -6.41
C ILE A 39 -13.88 -14.80 -6.99
N GLU A 40 -14.41 -14.74 -8.20
CA GLU A 40 -14.89 -13.52 -8.84
C GLU A 40 -16.41 -13.66 -9.03
N SER A 41 -17.18 -12.79 -8.44
CA SER A 41 -18.63 -12.82 -8.52
C SER A 41 -19.19 -11.41 -8.35
N GLU A 42 -20.40 -11.19 -8.85
CA GLU A 42 -21.13 -9.93 -8.69
C GLU A 42 -21.42 -9.56 -7.22
N ASN A 43 -21.25 -10.51 -6.30
CA ASN A 43 -21.45 -10.30 -4.88
C ASN A 43 -20.25 -9.65 -4.16
N PHE A 44 -19.18 -9.39 -4.90
CA PHE A 44 -17.97 -8.76 -4.37
C PHE A 44 -17.49 -7.63 -5.27
N THR A 45 -17.07 -6.54 -4.67
CA THR A 45 -16.19 -5.57 -5.35
C THR A 45 -14.77 -6.10 -5.26
N GLY A 46 -14.10 -6.27 -6.40
CA GLY A 46 -12.81 -6.94 -6.48
C GLY A 46 -12.97 -8.46 -6.51
N HIS A 47 -12.06 -9.17 -5.84
CA HIS A 47 -12.11 -10.64 -5.75
C HIS A 47 -11.72 -11.08 -4.34
N VAL A 48 -12.01 -12.34 -4.03
CA VAL A 48 -11.70 -12.93 -2.72
C VAL A 48 -11.15 -14.34 -2.92
N TRP A 49 -10.38 -14.83 -1.95
CA TRP A 49 -10.07 -16.26 -1.85
C TRP A 49 -10.90 -16.87 -0.75
N VAL A 50 -11.39 -18.07 -0.99
CA VAL A 50 -12.20 -18.81 -0.03
C VAL A 50 -11.71 -20.25 0.05
N GLU A 51 -11.32 -20.66 1.26
CA GLU A 51 -11.12 -22.06 1.62
C GLU A 51 -12.28 -22.51 2.49
N ARG A 52 -12.93 -23.59 2.08
CA ARG A 52 -14.04 -24.19 2.83
C ARG A 52 -13.51 -25.19 3.86
N ILE A 53 -13.49 -24.78 5.12
CA ILE A 53 -12.95 -25.59 6.22
C ILE A 53 -13.98 -26.60 6.73
N VAL A 54 -15.24 -26.16 6.90
CA VAL A 54 -16.36 -27.03 7.33
C VAL A 54 -17.54 -26.76 6.41
N GLN A 55 -18.12 -27.84 5.88
CA GLN A 55 -19.34 -27.75 5.10
C GLN A 55 -20.55 -28.24 5.93
N VAL A 56 -21.69 -27.60 5.71
CA VAL A 56 -22.93 -28.06 6.34
C VAL A 56 -23.25 -29.48 5.88
N GLY A 57 -23.64 -30.34 6.84
CA GLY A 57 -23.91 -31.76 6.62
C GLY A 57 -22.70 -32.67 6.81
N GLU A 58 -21.47 -32.18 6.78
CA GLU A 58 -20.28 -32.96 7.15
C GLU A 58 -20.24 -33.17 8.67
N GLY A 59 -20.24 -34.45 9.11
CA GLY A 59 -20.22 -34.79 10.53
C GLY A 59 -21.42 -34.25 11.32
N ASN A 60 -22.59 -34.03 10.69
CA ASN A 60 -23.79 -33.40 11.27
C ASN A 60 -23.59 -31.90 11.64
N SER A 61 -22.65 -31.20 11.05
CA SER A 61 -22.49 -29.78 11.30
C SER A 61 -23.66 -28.96 10.74
N ALA A 62 -24.22 -28.08 11.56
CA ALA A 62 -25.18 -27.06 11.15
C ALA A 62 -24.50 -25.74 10.78
N VAL A 63 -23.15 -25.65 10.92
CA VAL A 63 -22.35 -24.45 10.69
C VAL A 63 -21.39 -24.69 9.54
N ALA A 64 -21.39 -23.78 8.57
CA ALA A 64 -20.33 -23.68 7.57
C ALA A 64 -19.21 -22.78 8.11
N VAL A 65 -17.95 -23.17 7.88
CA VAL A 65 -16.78 -22.37 8.23
C VAL A 65 -15.92 -22.20 6.99
N GLY A 66 -15.63 -20.95 6.65
CA GLY A 66 -14.74 -20.59 5.54
C GLY A 66 -13.63 -19.66 5.99
N ASN A 67 -12.41 -19.93 5.54
CA ASN A 67 -11.35 -18.93 5.56
C ASN A 67 -11.53 -18.02 4.35
N VAL A 68 -11.77 -16.74 4.60
CA VAL A 68 -12.03 -15.75 3.54
C VAL A 68 -10.94 -14.70 3.59
N THR A 69 -10.25 -14.54 2.46
CA THR A 69 -9.14 -13.60 2.32
C THR A 69 -9.49 -12.54 1.28
N PHE A 70 -9.52 -11.31 1.72
CA PHE A 70 -9.76 -10.14 0.88
C PHE A 70 -8.44 -9.40 0.62
N PRO A 71 -8.09 -9.12 -0.63
CA PRO A 71 -7.02 -8.16 -0.92
C PRO A 71 -7.47 -6.73 -0.61
N PRO A 72 -6.55 -5.78 -0.47
CA PRO A 72 -6.87 -4.39 -0.25
C PRO A 72 -8.00 -3.89 -1.15
N ARG A 73 -8.93 -3.12 -0.57
CA ARG A 73 -10.11 -2.53 -1.24
C ARG A 73 -11.21 -3.53 -1.67
N SER A 74 -10.97 -4.83 -1.59
CA SER A 74 -12.00 -5.83 -1.89
C SER A 74 -13.00 -5.95 -0.75
N ARG A 75 -14.28 -6.11 -1.08
CA ARG A 75 -15.38 -6.14 -0.12
C ARG A 75 -16.57 -6.94 -0.62
N SER A 76 -17.39 -7.45 0.30
CA SER A 76 -18.68 -8.02 -0.05
C SER A 76 -19.68 -6.93 -0.43
N ASN A 77 -20.73 -7.29 -1.15
CA ASN A 77 -21.95 -6.50 -1.20
C ASN A 77 -22.62 -6.44 0.18
N TRP A 78 -23.59 -5.56 0.35
CA TRP A 78 -24.54 -5.65 1.43
C TRP A 78 -25.20 -7.02 1.39
N HIS A 79 -25.31 -7.68 2.54
CA HIS A 79 -25.96 -8.98 2.65
C HIS A 79 -26.39 -9.23 4.09
N HIS A 80 -27.22 -10.24 4.28
CA HIS A 80 -27.54 -10.72 5.62
C HIS A 80 -27.57 -12.24 5.69
N HIS A 81 -27.45 -12.75 6.90
CA HIS A 81 -27.54 -14.17 7.20
C HIS A 81 -28.78 -14.40 8.04
N PRO A 82 -29.78 -15.20 7.57
CA PRO A 82 -31.02 -15.44 8.32
C PRO A 82 -30.79 -16.01 9.73
N ALA A 83 -29.76 -16.82 9.93
CA ALA A 83 -29.35 -17.36 11.22
C ALA A 83 -28.16 -16.65 11.88
N GLY A 84 -27.70 -15.54 11.32
CA GLY A 84 -26.52 -14.79 11.77
C GLY A 84 -25.20 -15.37 11.30
N GLN A 85 -24.12 -14.61 11.54
CA GLN A 85 -22.74 -14.96 11.20
C GLN A 85 -21.79 -14.52 12.31
N THR A 86 -20.70 -15.24 12.49
CA THR A 86 -19.58 -14.80 13.32
C THR A 86 -18.33 -14.68 12.47
N LEU A 87 -17.63 -13.55 12.57
CA LEU A 87 -16.35 -13.31 11.93
C LEU A 87 -15.25 -13.29 12.99
N LEU A 88 -14.16 -14.00 12.74
CA LEU A 88 -12.96 -13.99 13.56
C LEU A 88 -11.79 -13.55 12.69
N VAL A 89 -11.15 -12.45 13.04
CA VAL A 89 -10.02 -11.90 12.26
C VAL A 89 -8.75 -12.67 12.56
N LEU A 90 -8.19 -13.31 11.52
CA LEU A 90 -6.95 -14.10 11.64
C LEU A 90 -5.71 -13.26 11.34
N ASP A 91 -5.81 -12.32 10.37
CA ASP A 91 -4.67 -11.48 9.99
C ASP A 91 -5.15 -10.19 9.30
N GLY A 92 -4.30 -9.15 9.36
CA GLY A 92 -4.53 -7.87 8.72
C GLY A 92 -5.62 -7.02 9.35
N ALA A 93 -6.19 -6.11 8.53
CA ALA A 93 -7.28 -5.24 8.93
C ALA A 93 -8.40 -5.18 7.89
N GLY A 94 -9.63 -5.10 8.36
CA GLY A 94 -10.81 -5.00 7.53
C GLY A 94 -11.85 -4.03 8.09
N TYR A 95 -12.86 -3.78 7.28
CA TYR A 95 -14.03 -2.99 7.62
C TYR A 95 -15.25 -3.89 7.78
N TYR A 96 -16.10 -3.54 8.72
CA TYR A 96 -17.40 -4.11 8.96
C TYR A 96 -18.41 -3.01 9.23
N GLN A 97 -19.59 -3.11 8.67
CA GLN A 97 -20.68 -2.16 8.92
C GLN A 97 -22.02 -2.86 8.89
N GLU A 98 -22.86 -2.59 9.87
CA GLU A 98 -24.29 -2.87 9.83
C GLU A 98 -25.05 -1.70 9.22
N ARG A 99 -26.16 -1.97 8.55
CA ARG A 99 -26.95 -0.94 7.87
C ARG A 99 -27.46 0.10 8.87
N GLY A 100 -27.08 1.35 8.64
CA GLY A 100 -27.44 2.46 9.51
C GLY A 100 -26.42 2.81 10.59
N ASP A 101 -25.43 1.96 10.81
CA ASP A 101 -24.34 2.21 11.77
C ASP A 101 -23.07 2.78 11.09
N SER A 102 -22.13 3.23 11.92
CA SER A 102 -20.81 3.63 11.45
C SER A 102 -19.94 2.41 11.12
N VAL A 103 -19.03 2.56 10.16
CA VAL A 103 -18.06 1.52 9.83
C VAL A 103 -17.12 1.28 11.01
N ARG A 104 -16.95 0.01 11.35
CA ARG A 104 -16.02 -0.48 12.37
C ARG A 104 -14.79 -1.08 11.71
N VAL A 105 -13.60 -0.72 12.17
CA VAL A 105 -12.35 -1.37 11.78
C VAL A 105 -12.17 -2.62 12.63
N LEU A 106 -11.92 -3.73 11.98
CA LEU A 106 -11.60 -5.02 12.61
C LEU A 106 -10.13 -5.34 12.37
N ARG A 107 -9.43 -5.78 13.42
CA ARG A 107 -8.00 -6.13 13.38
C ARG A 107 -7.78 -7.56 13.84
N GLN A 108 -6.59 -8.09 13.55
CA GLN A 108 -6.17 -9.42 14.00
C GLN A 108 -6.50 -9.67 15.48
N GLY A 109 -7.13 -10.80 15.76
CA GLY A 109 -7.58 -11.21 17.11
C GLY A 109 -8.95 -10.67 17.52
N GLU A 110 -9.55 -9.75 16.76
CA GLU A 110 -10.89 -9.27 17.03
C GLU A 110 -11.96 -10.17 16.40
N SER A 111 -13.18 -10.01 16.90
CA SER A 111 -14.35 -10.74 16.39
C SER A 111 -15.58 -9.83 16.32
N VAL A 112 -16.50 -10.20 15.46
CA VAL A 112 -17.84 -9.60 15.39
C VAL A 112 -18.90 -10.66 15.20
N GLN A 113 -20.03 -10.48 15.87
CA GLN A 113 -21.25 -11.28 15.65
C GLN A 113 -22.21 -10.43 14.84
N CYS A 114 -22.54 -10.92 13.65
CA CYS A 114 -23.56 -10.32 12.79
C CYS A 114 -24.92 -10.93 13.21
N PRO A 115 -25.84 -10.13 13.75
CA PRO A 115 -27.10 -10.68 14.22
C PRO A 115 -27.96 -11.28 13.10
N PRO A 116 -28.86 -12.24 13.40
CA PRO A 116 -29.77 -12.80 12.40
C PRO A 116 -30.56 -11.72 11.66
N GLY A 117 -30.54 -11.76 10.32
CA GLY A 117 -31.32 -10.88 9.47
C GLY A 117 -30.82 -9.42 9.37
N VAL A 118 -29.75 -9.07 10.08
CA VAL A 118 -29.18 -7.72 10.01
C VAL A 118 -28.30 -7.58 8.76
N GLU A 119 -28.62 -6.62 7.90
CA GLU A 119 -27.82 -6.31 6.73
C GLU A 119 -26.48 -5.70 7.14
N HIS A 120 -25.43 -6.26 6.60
CA HIS A 120 -24.06 -5.81 6.84
C HIS A 120 -23.18 -6.06 5.61
N TRP A 121 -22.01 -5.48 5.62
CA TRP A 121 -20.93 -5.82 4.71
C TRP A 121 -19.60 -5.90 5.45
N HIS A 122 -18.64 -6.59 4.88
CA HIS A 122 -17.26 -6.65 5.36
C HIS A 122 -16.28 -6.80 4.19
N GLY A 123 -15.04 -6.41 4.41
CA GLY A 123 -13.99 -6.48 3.41
C GLY A 123 -12.67 -5.97 3.94
N ALA A 124 -11.64 -6.03 3.11
CA ALA A 124 -10.32 -5.53 3.46
C ALA A 124 -10.32 -4.02 3.70
N ALA A 125 -9.42 -3.57 4.56
CA ALA A 125 -9.11 -2.15 4.65
C ALA A 125 -8.50 -1.66 3.33
N TYR A 126 -8.33 -0.35 3.21
CA TYR A 126 -7.95 0.28 1.95
C TYR A 126 -6.59 -0.20 1.42
N ASP A 127 -5.64 -0.43 2.30
CA ASP A 127 -4.23 -0.73 2.02
C ASP A 127 -3.73 -2.01 2.72
N GLU A 128 -4.60 -2.76 3.37
CA GLU A 128 -4.24 -3.98 4.09
C GLU A 128 -5.06 -5.18 3.60
N TRP A 129 -4.46 -6.34 3.61
CA TRP A 129 -5.17 -7.60 3.45
C TRP A 129 -6.05 -7.88 4.67
N PHE A 130 -7.09 -8.64 4.47
CA PHE A 130 -8.00 -9.02 5.54
C PHE A 130 -8.32 -10.50 5.46
N VAL A 131 -7.86 -11.26 6.46
CA VAL A 131 -8.08 -12.68 6.57
C VAL A 131 -8.99 -12.95 7.74
N GLN A 132 -10.10 -13.63 7.46
CA GLN A 132 -11.09 -13.94 8.49
C GLN A 132 -11.65 -15.35 8.36
N LEU A 133 -12.02 -15.96 9.49
CA LEU A 133 -12.96 -17.08 9.52
C LEU A 133 -14.37 -16.53 9.53
N ALA A 134 -15.16 -16.95 8.54
CA ALA A 134 -16.59 -16.70 8.48
C ALA A 134 -17.34 -17.95 8.89
N MET A 135 -18.04 -17.90 10.01
CA MET A 135 -18.85 -19.00 10.54
C MET A 135 -20.32 -18.65 10.38
N THR A 136 -21.03 -19.41 9.54
CA THR A 136 -22.42 -19.14 9.16
C THR A 136 -23.28 -20.35 9.41
N GLN A 137 -24.39 -20.16 10.11
CA GLN A 137 -25.36 -21.24 10.35
C GLN A 137 -26.29 -21.43 9.14
N GLU A 138 -26.71 -22.66 8.91
CA GLU A 138 -27.74 -22.99 7.93
C GLU A 138 -29.11 -22.58 8.46
N SER A 139 -29.98 -22.11 7.57
CA SER A 139 -31.38 -21.85 7.85
C SER A 139 -32.28 -22.37 6.71
N ALA A 140 -33.58 -22.43 6.95
CA ALA A 140 -34.53 -22.78 5.92
C ALA A 140 -34.57 -21.77 4.75
N GLU A 141 -34.16 -20.54 4.98
CA GLU A 141 -34.10 -19.46 3.99
C GLU A 141 -32.75 -19.41 3.26
N GLY A 142 -31.81 -20.32 3.60
CA GLY A 142 -30.44 -20.33 3.09
C GLY A 142 -29.44 -19.72 4.07
N ARG A 143 -28.17 -19.63 3.64
CA ARG A 143 -27.08 -19.14 4.48
C ARG A 143 -26.82 -17.65 4.31
N VAL A 144 -27.05 -17.11 3.13
CA VAL A 144 -26.79 -15.71 2.80
C VAL A 144 -27.80 -15.20 1.80
N ILE A 145 -28.30 -13.99 2.02
CA ILE A 145 -29.15 -13.27 1.09
C ILE A 145 -28.38 -12.00 0.70
N TRP A 146 -28.07 -11.92 -0.59
CA TRP A 146 -27.26 -10.85 -1.15
C TRP A 146 -28.11 -9.64 -1.51
N GLY A 147 -27.61 -8.44 -1.22
CA GLY A 147 -28.16 -7.15 -1.57
C GLY A 147 -27.28 -6.41 -2.60
N GLU A 148 -27.44 -5.10 -2.63
CA GLU A 148 -26.73 -4.22 -3.56
C GLU A 148 -25.22 -4.11 -3.24
N PRO A 149 -24.40 -3.72 -4.23
CA PRO A 149 -22.99 -3.42 -4.00
C PRO A 149 -22.81 -2.29 -2.99
N VAL A 150 -21.79 -2.41 -2.15
CA VAL A 150 -21.32 -1.31 -1.31
C VAL A 150 -20.67 -0.28 -2.21
N THR A 151 -21.18 0.95 -2.20
CA THR A 151 -20.62 2.03 -3.00
C THR A 151 -19.23 2.44 -2.50
N ASP A 152 -18.46 3.09 -3.37
CA ASP A 152 -17.15 3.63 -2.97
C ASP A 152 -17.28 4.71 -1.89
N GLU A 153 -18.38 5.44 -1.84
CA GLU A 153 -18.68 6.42 -0.80
C GLU A 153 -18.90 5.74 0.56
N GLU A 154 -19.75 4.71 0.61
CA GLU A 154 -19.99 3.92 1.83
C GLU A 154 -18.71 3.24 2.32
N TYR A 155 -17.93 2.64 1.41
CA TYR A 155 -16.65 2.03 1.76
C TYR A 155 -15.66 3.06 2.33
N ARG A 156 -15.55 4.24 1.71
CA ARG A 156 -14.67 5.32 2.19
C ARG A 156 -15.11 5.88 3.53
N ALA A 157 -16.38 5.81 3.89
CA ALA A 157 -16.85 6.23 5.21
C ALA A 157 -16.22 5.43 6.36
N GLY A 158 -15.71 4.22 6.07
CA GLY A 158 -14.95 3.40 7.02
C GLY A 158 -13.48 3.79 7.17
N ILE A 159 -12.98 4.57 6.23
CA ILE A 159 -11.61 5.04 6.31
C ILE A 159 -11.56 6.13 7.40
N PRO A 160 -10.73 6.02 8.45
CA PRO A 160 -10.55 7.08 9.43
C PRO A 160 -10.33 8.41 8.71
N ARG A 161 -10.92 9.51 9.19
CA ARG A 161 -10.81 10.82 8.52
C ARG A 161 -9.37 11.20 8.20
N GLN A 162 -8.44 10.83 9.04
CA GLN A 162 -7.00 10.97 8.83
C GLN A 162 -6.48 10.12 7.65
N ARG A 163 -7.10 8.97 7.36
CA ARG A 163 -6.81 8.14 6.17
C ARG A 163 -7.59 8.61 4.92
N MET A 164 -8.81 9.11 5.08
CA MET A 164 -9.57 9.69 3.95
C MET A 164 -8.89 10.92 3.36
N GLN A 165 -8.25 11.73 4.21
CA GLN A 165 -7.41 12.83 3.76
C GLN A 165 -6.17 12.36 3.00
N ARG A 166 -5.70 11.12 3.21
CA ARG A 166 -4.61 10.50 2.44
C ARG A 166 -5.00 10.07 1.03
N ASP A 167 -6.29 9.94 0.74
CA ASP A 167 -6.80 9.26 -0.46
C ASP A 167 -7.59 10.12 -1.44
N SER A 168 -7.87 11.38 -1.13
CA SER A 168 -8.25 12.30 -2.19
C SER A 168 -7.02 12.49 -3.09
N THR A 169 -7.19 12.40 -4.42
CA THR A 169 -6.11 12.64 -5.39
C THR A 169 -5.42 13.98 -5.14
N GLU A 170 -6.13 14.95 -4.61
CA GLU A 170 -5.61 16.26 -4.20
C GLU A 170 -4.78 16.18 -2.90
N TRP A 171 -5.17 15.37 -1.93
CA TRP A 171 -4.47 15.20 -0.66
C TRP A 171 -3.27 14.23 -0.78
N GLY A 172 -3.37 13.17 -1.57
CA GLY A 172 -2.24 12.29 -1.87
C GLY A 172 -1.10 13.06 -2.53
N SER A 173 -1.43 13.95 -3.47
CA SER A 173 -0.45 14.83 -4.10
C SER A 173 0.19 15.82 -3.12
N GLU A 174 -0.58 16.42 -2.21
CA GLU A 174 -0.07 17.36 -1.20
C GLU A 174 0.84 16.65 -0.18
N ARG A 175 0.44 15.49 0.33
CA ARG A 175 1.25 14.68 1.22
C ARG A 175 2.56 14.24 0.55
N TYR A 176 2.50 13.80 -0.70
CA TYR A 176 3.70 13.44 -1.46
C TYR A 176 4.61 14.64 -1.72
N ARG A 177 4.05 15.83 -1.91
CA ARG A 177 4.83 17.08 -2.02
C ARG A 177 5.61 17.36 -0.74
N HIS A 178 5.00 17.21 0.44
CA HIS A 178 5.73 17.35 1.71
C HIS A 178 6.85 16.33 1.85
N ILE A 179 6.57 15.06 1.57
CA ILE A 179 7.55 13.98 1.68
C ILE A 179 8.74 14.22 0.72
N VAL A 180 8.47 14.51 -0.55
CA VAL A 180 9.52 14.74 -1.55
C VAL A 180 10.35 15.98 -1.23
N THR A 181 9.72 17.06 -0.73
CA THR A 181 10.40 18.29 -0.32
C THR A 181 11.33 18.04 0.86
N VAL A 182 10.84 17.38 1.92
CA VAL A 182 11.67 17.01 3.09
C VAL A 182 12.84 16.13 2.65
N ALA A 183 12.59 15.14 1.79
CA ALA A 183 13.63 14.24 1.30
C ALA A 183 14.70 14.97 0.48
N SER A 184 14.30 15.83 -0.45
CA SER A 184 15.22 16.61 -1.29
C SER A 184 16.07 17.56 -0.45
N LEU A 185 15.47 18.34 0.46
CA LEU A 185 16.17 19.31 1.30
C LEU A 185 17.13 18.63 2.27
N ASN A 186 16.73 17.50 2.87
CA ASN A 186 17.62 16.71 3.72
C ASN A 186 18.84 16.19 2.93
N THR A 187 18.59 15.71 1.70
CA THR A 187 19.64 15.20 0.80
C THR A 187 20.63 16.29 0.39
N LEU A 188 20.13 17.50 0.15
CA LEU A 188 20.94 18.67 -0.19
C LEU A 188 21.63 19.32 1.01
N ALA A 189 21.34 18.84 2.24
CA ALA A 189 21.81 19.44 3.50
C ALA A 189 21.38 20.92 3.68
N ARG A 190 20.22 21.30 3.14
CA ARG A 190 19.62 22.64 3.29
C ARG A 190 18.75 22.69 4.55
N TYR A 191 19.38 22.67 5.72
CA TYR A 191 18.69 22.44 6.98
C TYR A 191 17.80 23.60 7.46
N GLU A 192 18.09 24.84 7.06
CA GLU A 192 17.20 25.99 7.35
C GLU A 192 15.90 25.87 6.55
N GLU A 193 15.99 25.56 5.26
CA GLU A 193 14.83 25.31 4.40
C GLU A 193 14.08 24.03 4.83
N LEU A 194 14.82 23.01 5.26
CA LEU A 194 14.25 21.78 5.81
C LEU A 194 13.39 22.05 7.06
N ALA A 195 13.83 22.98 7.93
CA ALA A 195 13.03 23.32 9.11
C ALA A 195 11.67 23.90 8.71
N THR A 196 11.63 24.84 7.75
CA THR A 196 10.37 25.37 7.22
C THR A 196 9.53 24.27 6.55
N ALA A 197 10.15 23.41 5.73
CA ALA A 197 9.42 22.33 5.08
C ALA A 197 8.84 21.30 6.07
N LEU A 198 9.49 21.09 7.20
CA LEU A 198 8.99 20.24 8.28
C LEU A 198 7.82 20.90 9.03
N GLU A 199 7.85 22.23 9.25
CA GLU A 199 6.70 22.98 9.77
C GLU A 199 5.51 22.85 8.83
N ASP A 200 5.69 23.09 7.53
CA ASP A 200 4.66 22.96 6.50
C ASP A 200 4.12 21.53 6.43
N ALA A 201 4.97 20.51 6.58
CA ALA A 201 4.59 19.12 6.56
C ALA A 201 3.71 18.74 7.77
N LEU A 202 4.06 19.24 8.96
CA LEU A 202 3.26 19.04 10.18
C LEU A 202 1.92 19.78 10.08
N ASP A 203 1.89 21.01 9.56
CA ASP A 203 0.67 21.76 9.30
C ASP A 203 -0.19 21.10 8.20
N GLY A 204 0.44 20.48 7.22
CA GLY A 204 -0.18 19.67 6.17
C GLY A 204 -0.66 18.28 6.62
N GLY A 205 -0.54 17.97 7.93
CA GLY A 205 -1.09 16.77 8.53
C GLY A 205 -0.18 15.54 8.52
N LEU A 206 1.13 15.68 8.21
CA LEU A 206 2.09 14.64 8.57
C LEU A 206 2.28 14.63 10.08
N THR A 207 2.37 13.44 10.66
CA THR A 207 2.68 13.29 12.07
C THR A 207 4.19 13.38 12.31
N VAL A 208 4.57 13.64 13.56
CA VAL A 208 5.99 13.68 13.96
C VAL A 208 6.69 12.35 13.63
N ASN A 209 6.01 11.21 13.85
CA ASN A 209 6.60 9.90 13.56
C ASN A 209 6.72 9.62 12.06
N GLU A 210 5.83 10.14 11.22
CA GLU A 210 5.97 10.06 9.77
C GLU A 210 7.15 10.91 9.26
N CYS A 211 7.31 12.12 9.76
CA CYS A 211 8.49 12.95 9.45
C CYS A 211 9.80 12.26 9.90
N LYS A 212 9.82 11.67 11.10
CA LYS A 212 10.96 10.86 11.56
C LYS A 212 11.23 9.70 10.61
N GLU A 213 10.18 8.99 10.19
CA GLU A 213 10.32 7.81 9.35
C GLU A 213 10.88 8.15 7.96
N VAL A 214 10.47 9.28 7.35
CA VAL A 214 11.10 9.81 6.13
C VAL A 214 12.60 9.99 6.34
N LEU A 215 12.99 10.73 7.38
CA LEU A 215 14.39 11.05 7.66
C LEU A 215 15.22 9.80 8.02
N VAL A 216 14.63 8.85 8.74
CA VAL A 216 15.25 7.56 9.04
C VAL A 216 15.43 6.74 7.78
N HIS A 217 14.40 6.64 6.92
CA HIS A 217 14.50 5.87 5.68
C HIS A 217 15.63 6.36 4.78
N LEU A 218 15.83 7.68 4.73
CA LEU A 218 16.84 8.29 3.88
C LEU A 218 18.30 7.96 4.24
N TYR A 219 18.57 7.45 5.45
CA TYR A 219 19.98 7.16 5.78
C TYR A 219 20.58 6.07 4.88
N ALA A 220 19.78 5.17 4.35
CA ALA A 220 20.22 4.13 3.43
C ALA A 220 20.69 4.68 2.07
N TYR A 221 20.26 5.89 1.73
CA TYR A 221 20.58 6.56 0.46
C TYR A 221 21.58 7.70 0.65
N THR A 222 21.44 8.48 1.71
CA THR A 222 22.21 9.72 1.94
C THR A 222 23.22 9.59 3.07
N GLY A 223 23.26 8.44 3.75
CA GLY A 223 24.14 8.16 4.87
C GLY A 223 23.66 8.73 6.21
N PHE A 224 24.15 8.14 7.30
CA PHE A 224 23.82 8.56 8.67
C PHE A 224 24.01 10.05 8.95
N PRO A 225 25.09 10.72 8.47
CA PRO A 225 25.32 12.13 8.83
C PRO A 225 24.17 13.05 8.43
N ARG A 226 23.61 12.88 7.22
CA ARG A 226 22.47 13.69 6.74
C ARG A 226 21.18 13.33 7.45
N SER A 227 20.90 12.04 7.63
CA SER A 227 19.72 11.59 8.34
C SER A 227 19.71 12.08 9.80
N ILE A 228 20.82 11.93 10.53
CA ILE A 228 20.93 12.40 11.92
C ILE A 228 20.77 13.92 12.01
N GLN A 229 21.35 14.69 11.08
CA GLN A 229 21.18 16.13 11.10
C GLN A 229 19.75 16.55 10.77
N GLY A 230 19.08 15.87 9.82
CA GLY A 230 17.66 16.08 9.55
C GLY A 230 16.78 15.79 10.79
N LEU A 231 17.06 14.69 11.49
CA LEU A 231 16.35 14.37 12.75
C LEU A 231 16.57 15.45 13.83
N ARG A 232 17.79 16.01 13.92
CA ARG A 232 18.04 17.15 14.83
C ARG A 232 17.26 18.39 14.43
N THR A 233 17.11 18.65 13.15
CA THR A 233 16.30 19.76 12.63
C THR A 233 14.83 19.53 13.01
N LEU A 234 14.28 18.34 12.82
CA LEU A 234 12.92 18.01 13.23
C LEU A 234 12.74 18.16 14.76
N MET A 235 13.68 17.70 15.57
CA MET A 235 13.63 17.87 17.02
C MET A 235 13.52 19.36 17.41
N ALA A 236 14.31 20.22 16.78
CA ALA A 236 14.28 21.66 17.05
C ALA A 236 12.97 22.29 16.61
N VAL A 237 12.41 21.91 15.45
CA VAL A 237 11.10 22.35 14.95
C VAL A 237 9.98 21.98 15.95
N VAL A 238 9.91 20.72 16.36
CA VAL A 238 8.88 20.25 17.30
C VAL A 238 8.98 20.95 18.66
N GLU A 239 10.22 21.20 19.13
CA GLU A 239 10.43 21.93 20.39
C GLU A 239 10.00 23.39 20.32
N ASP A 240 10.34 24.09 19.23
CA ASP A 240 9.95 25.48 18.98
C ASP A 240 8.41 25.60 18.86
N ARG A 241 7.77 24.72 18.09
CA ARG A 241 6.30 24.66 17.96
C ARG A 241 5.62 24.42 19.29
N ARG A 242 6.14 23.51 20.11
CA ARG A 242 5.67 23.28 21.47
C ARG A 242 5.81 24.52 22.34
N GLY A 243 6.95 25.25 22.24
CA GLY A 243 7.19 26.52 22.92
C GLY A 243 6.17 27.61 22.53
N LYS A 244 5.66 27.56 21.31
CA LYS A 244 4.59 28.42 20.78
C LYS A 244 3.18 27.96 21.16
N GLY A 245 3.03 26.85 21.90
CA GLY A 245 1.76 26.29 22.32
C GLY A 245 1.07 25.41 21.23
N ILE A 246 1.78 25.06 20.16
CA ILE A 246 1.29 24.16 19.12
C ILE A 246 1.50 22.72 19.61
N VAL A 247 0.48 21.87 19.48
CA VAL A 247 0.53 20.46 19.82
C VAL A 247 0.46 19.64 18.53
N ASP A 248 1.62 19.18 18.08
CA ASP A 248 1.71 18.34 16.90
C ASP A 248 1.24 16.91 17.21
N GLU A 249 0.57 16.28 16.24
CA GLU A 249 0.20 14.88 16.35
C GLU A 249 1.48 14.02 16.28
N VAL A 250 1.71 13.20 17.32
CA VAL A 250 2.90 12.34 17.36
C VAL A 250 2.81 11.21 16.32
N GLY A 251 1.62 10.70 16.07
CA GLY A 251 1.40 9.56 15.19
C GLY A 251 1.80 8.21 15.84
N ARG A 252 1.54 7.12 15.11
CA ARG A 252 1.86 5.77 15.59
C ARG A 252 3.35 5.46 15.44
N GLU A 253 3.86 4.62 16.32
CA GLU A 253 5.16 3.97 16.13
C GLU A 253 5.04 2.79 15.16
N ALA A 254 6.17 2.36 14.59
CA ALA A 254 6.18 1.16 13.77
C ALA A 254 5.80 -0.06 14.61
N ALA A 255 4.96 -0.93 14.05
CA ALA A 255 4.71 -2.22 14.65
C ALA A 255 6.01 -3.05 14.67
N PRO A 256 6.16 -3.97 15.63
CA PRO A 256 7.27 -4.92 15.60
C PRO A 256 7.23 -5.72 14.30
N VAL A 257 8.36 -5.77 13.60
CA VAL A 257 8.49 -6.60 12.40
C VAL A 257 8.42 -8.07 12.84
N ALA A 258 7.63 -8.87 12.14
CA ALA A 258 7.50 -10.30 12.45
C ALA A 258 8.86 -11.00 12.32
N ASP A 259 9.27 -11.73 13.36
CA ASP A 259 10.52 -12.50 13.37
C ASP A 259 10.33 -13.91 12.75
N SER A 260 9.60 -13.97 11.64
CA SER A 260 9.34 -15.21 10.91
C SER A 260 10.26 -15.34 9.70
N GLY A 261 11.09 -16.39 9.71
CA GLY A 261 11.94 -16.72 8.58
C GLY A 261 13.25 -15.93 8.51
N SER A 262 13.95 -16.09 7.41
CA SER A 262 15.21 -15.38 7.13
C SER A 262 14.93 -13.93 6.74
N LYS A 263 15.68 -12.99 7.33
CA LYS A 263 15.61 -11.56 6.91
C LYS A 263 15.85 -11.39 5.41
N TYR A 264 16.78 -12.17 4.87
CA TYR A 264 17.10 -12.15 3.44
C TYR A 264 15.88 -12.49 2.57
N GLU A 265 15.16 -13.56 2.92
CA GLU A 265 13.96 -13.98 2.17
C GLU A 265 12.82 -12.99 2.33
N ARG A 266 12.62 -12.41 3.52
CA ARG A 266 11.63 -11.35 3.71
C ARG A 266 11.95 -10.12 2.86
N GLY A 267 13.18 -9.63 2.90
CA GLY A 267 13.56 -8.49 2.08
C GLY A 267 13.55 -8.78 0.58
N LYS A 268 13.85 -10.02 0.18
CA LYS A 268 13.67 -10.49 -1.20
C LYS A 268 12.19 -10.36 -1.61
N ALA A 269 11.28 -10.86 -0.78
CA ALA A 269 9.83 -10.78 -1.04
C ALA A 269 9.30 -9.34 -1.12
N VAL A 270 9.79 -8.44 -0.25
CA VAL A 270 9.48 -7.01 -0.33
C VAL A 270 9.96 -6.44 -1.67
N LEU A 271 11.20 -6.72 -2.08
CA LEU A 271 11.74 -6.23 -3.36
C LEU A 271 10.95 -6.79 -4.56
N GLU A 272 10.54 -8.05 -4.52
CA GLU A 272 9.67 -8.66 -5.54
C GLU A 272 8.31 -7.96 -5.60
N THR A 273 7.74 -7.61 -4.44
CA THR A 273 6.49 -6.85 -4.35
C THR A 273 6.63 -5.46 -4.95
N LEU A 274 7.70 -4.75 -4.63
CA LEU A 274 7.98 -3.40 -5.11
C LEU A 274 8.21 -3.36 -6.63
N THR A 275 8.93 -4.32 -7.15
CA THR A 275 9.32 -4.33 -8.58
C THR A 275 8.36 -5.09 -9.49
N GLY A 276 7.49 -5.94 -8.92
CA GLY A 276 6.66 -6.88 -9.67
C GLY A 276 7.48 -7.96 -10.42
N ARG A 277 8.74 -8.18 -10.04
CA ARG A 277 9.67 -9.09 -10.73
C ARG A 277 10.23 -10.12 -9.76
N SER A 278 10.46 -11.33 -10.23
CA SER A 278 11.17 -12.35 -9.45
C SER A 278 12.65 -11.98 -9.26
N MET A 279 13.14 -12.18 -8.03
CA MET A 279 14.52 -11.93 -7.62
C MET A 279 15.30 -13.24 -7.39
N GLU A 280 15.03 -14.28 -8.20
CA GLU A 280 15.74 -15.56 -8.12
C GLU A 280 17.24 -15.41 -8.51
N ALA A 281 17.53 -14.59 -9.51
CA ALA A 281 18.89 -14.27 -9.89
C ALA A 281 19.36 -12.99 -9.18
N ARG A 282 20.62 -12.98 -8.77
CA ARG A 282 21.27 -11.75 -8.30
C ARG A 282 21.48 -10.78 -9.46
N SER A 283 21.61 -9.51 -9.13
CA SER A 283 22.09 -8.50 -10.05
C SER A 283 23.58 -8.70 -10.35
N ASP A 284 24.08 -8.10 -11.42
CA ASP A 284 25.49 -8.12 -11.79
C ASP A 284 26.42 -7.61 -10.67
N TYR A 285 26.04 -6.52 -10.01
CA TYR A 285 26.78 -6.03 -8.86
C TYR A 285 26.65 -6.95 -7.63
N GLY A 286 25.52 -7.65 -7.50
CA GLY A 286 25.31 -8.65 -6.43
C GLY A 286 26.14 -9.91 -6.64
N ASP A 287 26.40 -10.31 -7.88
CA ASP A 287 27.34 -11.38 -8.20
C ASP A 287 28.79 -10.95 -8.00
N PHE A 288 29.11 -9.70 -8.33
CA PHE A 288 30.48 -9.16 -8.14
C PHE A 288 30.81 -8.91 -6.66
N ALA A 289 29.85 -8.41 -5.87
CA ALA A 289 29.99 -8.10 -4.45
C ALA A 289 28.82 -8.68 -3.64
N PRO A 290 28.78 -9.99 -3.34
CA PRO A 290 27.60 -10.63 -2.74
C PRO A 290 27.13 -10.01 -1.41
N VAL A 291 28.01 -9.38 -0.66
CA VAL A 291 27.67 -8.73 0.60
C VAL A 291 26.71 -7.55 0.43
N ILE A 292 26.77 -6.85 -0.73
CA ILE A 292 25.83 -5.73 -0.98
C ILE A 292 24.41 -6.24 -1.24
N ASP A 293 24.26 -7.38 -1.88
CA ASP A 293 22.96 -8.02 -2.08
C ASP A 293 22.32 -8.44 -0.74
N VAL A 294 23.15 -8.94 0.21
CA VAL A 294 22.70 -9.22 1.57
C VAL A 294 22.24 -7.96 2.29
N PHE A 295 23.04 -6.89 2.28
CA PHE A 295 22.66 -5.63 2.93
C PHE A 295 21.41 -5.01 2.33
N LEU A 296 21.24 -5.05 1.02
CA LEU A 296 20.03 -4.59 0.38
C LEU A 296 18.80 -5.36 0.86
N LYS A 297 18.85 -6.70 0.80
CA LYS A 297 17.70 -7.51 1.17
C LYS A 297 17.45 -7.52 2.68
N GLU A 298 18.46 -7.78 3.51
CA GLU A 298 18.25 -7.90 4.95
C GLU A 298 18.03 -6.55 5.63
N HIS A 299 18.73 -5.51 5.19
CA HIS A 299 18.67 -4.24 5.88
C HIS A 299 17.74 -3.23 5.23
N LEU A 300 17.91 -2.95 3.94
CA LEU A 300 17.04 -1.97 3.29
C LEU A 300 15.61 -2.49 3.17
N PHE A 301 15.43 -3.68 2.58
CA PHE A 301 14.07 -4.17 2.30
C PHE A 301 13.41 -4.86 3.49
N ALA A 302 14.14 -5.61 4.35
CA ALA A 302 13.54 -6.22 5.53
C ALA A 302 13.48 -5.29 6.74
N ASP A 303 14.57 -4.59 7.11
CA ASP A 303 14.53 -3.76 8.32
C ASP A 303 13.84 -2.40 8.11
N LEU A 304 13.97 -1.76 6.93
CA LEU A 304 13.43 -0.43 6.71
C LEU A 304 12.07 -0.44 5.99
N PHE A 305 11.95 -1.19 4.89
CA PHE A 305 10.70 -1.19 4.13
C PHE A 305 9.55 -1.92 4.84
N GLU A 306 9.82 -2.91 5.69
CA GLU A 306 8.80 -3.58 6.50
C GLU A 306 8.24 -2.71 7.64
N ARG A 307 8.88 -1.60 7.97
CA ARG A 307 8.35 -0.65 8.96
C ARG A 307 7.11 0.03 8.40
N ASP A 308 5.98 -0.12 9.07
CA ASP A 308 4.64 0.19 8.57
C ASP A 308 4.16 1.64 8.82
N VAL A 309 5.04 2.55 9.27
CA VAL A 309 4.70 3.98 9.49
C VAL A 309 4.41 4.68 8.17
N LEU A 310 5.22 4.41 7.12
CA LEU A 310 4.99 4.89 5.76
C LEU A 310 4.62 3.71 4.85
N THR A 311 3.75 3.96 3.90
CA THR A 311 3.45 3.01 2.82
C THR A 311 4.65 2.83 1.89
N TYR A 312 4.67 1.78 1.09
CA TYR A 312 5.71 1.58 0.06
C TYR A 312 5.76 2.74 -0.93
N THR A 313 4.61 3.27 -1.32
CA THR A 313 4.53 4.43 -2.22
C THR A 313 5.15 5.68 -1.59
N GLU A 314 4.87 5.97 -0.33
CA GLU A 314 5.45 7.10 0.39
C GLU A 314 6.98 6.97 0.55
N ARG A 315 7.47 5.74 0.75
CA ARG A 315 8.91 5.46 0.77
C ARG A 315 9.54 5.72 -0.58
N GLU A 316 8.91 5.26 -1.67
CA GLU A 316 9.40 5.53 -3.02
C GLU A 316 9.39 7.03 -3.36
N VAL A 317 8.36 7.77 -2.94
CA VAL A 317 8.33 9.24 -3.10
C VAL A 317 9.52 9.90 -2.36
N ALA A 318 9.83 9.46 -1.14
CA ALA A 318 10.99 9.96 -0.41
C ALA A 318 12.31 9.61 -1.12
N VAL A 319 12.43 8.38 -1.63
CA VAL A 319 13.62 7.92 -2.37
C VAL A 319 13.79 8.67 -3.68
N ILE A 320 12.70 8.91 -4.43
CA ILE A 320 12.74 9.73 -5.67
C ILE A 320 13.25 11.13 -5.35
N GLY A 321 12.75 11.78 -4.29
CA GLY A 321 13.24 13.09 -3.86
C GLY A 321 14.73 13.09 -3.51
N ALA A 322 15.20 12.05 -2.84
CA ALA A 322 16.61 11.91 -2.49
C ALA A 322 17.49 11.66 -3.73
N LEU A 323 17.15 10.66 -4.54
CA LEU A 323 17.97 10.28 -5.69
C LEU A 323 18.01 11.36 -6.77
N ALA A 324 16.90 12.06 -7.01
CA ALA A 324 16.87 13.21 -7.91
C ALA A 324 17.82 14.33 -7.45
N SER A 325 17.96 14.50 -6.12
CA SER A 325 18.82 15.50 -5.51
C SER A 325 20.30 15.08 -5.38
N MET A 326 20.66 13.91 -5.93
CA MET A 326 22.02 13.38 -5.96
C MET A 326 22.57 13.39 -7.39
N GLU A 327 23.88 13.41 -7.53
CA GLU A 327 24.57 13.27 -8.81
C GLU A 327 25.10 11.87 -9.02
N GLY A 328 25.06 11.37 -10.26
CA GLY A 328 25.67 10.10 -10.67
C GLY A 328 24.87 8.86 -10.26
N VAL A 329 23.59 9.00 -9.90
CA VAL A 329 22.67 7.91 -9.51
C VAL A 329 21.41 7.87 -10.39
N GLU A 330 21.46 8.45 -11.56
CA GLU A 330 20.34 8.53 -12.50
C GLU A 330 19.72 7.16 -12.85
N PRO A 331 20.49 6.07 -13.05
CA PRO A 331 19.90 4.74 -13.29
C PRO A 331 19.09 4.23 -12.09
N MET A 332 19.49 4.55 -10.85
CA MET A 332 18.78 4.20 -9.64
C MET A 332 17.47 4.99 -9.54
N LEU A 333 17.51 6.29 -9.85
CA LEU A 333 16.33 7.13 -9.93
C LEU A 333 15.31 6.56 -10.94
N GLY A 334 15.76 6.16 -12.13
CA GLY A 334 14.90 5.49 -13.12
C GLY A 334 14.26 4.23 -12.56
N GLY A 335 15.02 3.39 -11.86
CA GLY A 335 14.50 2.18 -11.21
C GLY A 335 13.39 2.49 -10.20
N HIS A 336 13.56 3.49 -9.32
CA HIS A 336 12.58 3.87 -8.32
C HIS A 336 11.35 4.57 -8.92
N LEU A 337 11.49 5.34 -10.00
CA LEU A 337 10.36 5.84 -10.77
C LEU A 337 9.52 4.69 -11.36
N GLY A 338 10.18 3.66 -11.88
CA GLY A 338 9.51 2.43 -12.36
C GLY A 338 8.78 1.70 -11.24
N ILE A 339 9.34 1.60 -10.04
CA ILE A 339 8.68 1.02 -8.86
C ILE A 339 7.45 1.86 -8.47
N ALA A 340 7.56 3.18 -8.42
CA ALA A 340 6.43 4.05 -8.08
C ALA A 340 5.27 3.88 -9.08
N LEU A 341 5.56 3.77 -10.38
CA LEU A 341 4.56 3.45 -11.41
C LEU A 341 3.92 2.08 -11.17
N HIS A 342 4.72 1.07 -10.81
CA HIS A 342 4.21 -0.27 -10.47
C HIS A 342 3.30 -0.25 -9.25
N LEU A 343 3.61 0.56 -8.25
CA LEU A 343 2.81 0.75 -7.04
C LEU A 343 1.53 1.60 -7.28
N GLY A 344 1.32 2.10 -8.48
CA GLY A 344 0.10 2.78 -8.90
C GLY A 344 0.16 4.31 -8.88
N VAL A 345 1.32 4.91 -8.62
CA VAL A 345 1.51 6.35 -8.87
C VAL A 345 1.49 6.58 -10.38
N ASN A 346 0.66 7.48 -10.86
CA ASN A 346 0.59 7.72 -12.30
C ASN A 346 1.65 8.73 -12.77
N ARG A 347 1.86 8.81 -14.11
CA ARG A 347 2.88 9.67 -14.69
C ARG A 347 2.65 11.16 -14.43
N GLU A 348 1.41 11.58 -14.34
CA GLU A 348 1.06 12.98 -14.07
C GLU A 348 1.44 13.35 -12.63
N GLU A 349 1.15 12.50 -11.66
CA GLU A 349 1.57 12.65 -10.28
C GLU A 349 3.11 12.69 -10.15
N LEU A 350 3.83 11.81 -10.82
CA LEU A 350 5.30 11.85 -10.85
C LEU A 350 5.82 13.14 -11.49
N SER A 351 5.19 13.62 -12.55
CA SER A 351 5.56 14.90 -13.17
C SER A 351 5.33 16.09 -12.22
N GLN A 352 4.25 16.06 -11.44
CA GLN A 352 3.99 17.06 -10.39
C GLN A 352 5.06 17.01 -9.29
N LEU A 353 5.45 15.82 -8.83
CA LEU A 353 6.54 15.66 -7.85
C LEU A 353 7.87 16.17 -8.38
N ILE A 354 8.17 15.91 -9.65
CA ILE A 354 9.38 16.42 -10.31
C ILE A 354 9.34 17.97 -10.38
N SER A 355 8.16 18.56 -10.58
CA SER A 355 8.01 20.02 -10.54
C SER A 355 8.28 20.60 -9.13
N VAL A 356 7.90 19.87 -8.08
CA VAL A 356 8.28 20.23 -6.70
C VAL A 356 9.80 20.15 -6.51
N ILE A 357 10.44 19.10 -7.05
CA ILE A 357 11.90 18.96 -7.01
C ILE A 357 12.58 20.11 -7.75
N ALA A 358 12.01 20.60 -8.87
CA ALA A 358 12.52 21.77 -9.58
C ALA A 358 12.59 23.01 -8.68
N THR A 359 11.52 23.25 -7.92
CA THR A 359 11.44 24.37 -6.98
C THR A 359 12.43 24.21 -5.82
N THR A 360 12.63 22.99 -5.36
CA THR A 360 13.44 22.67 -4.17
C THR A 360 14.93 22.52 -4.49
N ALA A 361 15.25 21.74 -5.51
CA ALA A 361 16.61 21.32 -5.86
C ALA A 361 17.17 22.06 -7.09
N GLY A 362 16.30 22.61 -7.93
CA GLY A 362 16.64 23.35 -9.15
C GLY A 362 16.25 22.66 -10.44
N GLU A 363 16.07 23.44 -11.50
CA GLU A 363 15.58 23.01 -12.80
C GLU A 363 16.45 21.93 -13.47
N ASP A 364 17.78 22.01 -13.28
CA ASP A 364 18.71 21.00 -13.84
C ASP A 364 18.50 19.60 -13.23
N VAL A 365 18.18 19.54 -11.94
CA VAL A 365 17.86 18.31 -11.21
C VAL A 365 16.52 17.74 -11.71
N ALA A 366 15.51 18.60 -11.82
CA ALA A 366 14.20 18.23 -12.32
C ALA A 366 14.26 17.69 -13.76
N ARG A 367 15.04 18.31 -14.62
CA ARG A 367 15.23 17.86 -16.02
C ARG A 367 15.78 16.43 -16.06
N LYS A 368 16.79 16.09 -15.26
CA LYS A 368 17.32 14.72 -15.17
C LYS A 368 16.25 13.73 -14.73
N ALA A 369 15.39 14.13 -13.78
CA ALA A 369 14.30 13.29 -13.32
C ALA A 369 13.21 13.11 -14.40
N CYS A 370 12.89 14.14 -15.19
CA CYS A 370 12.01 14.03 -16.34
C CYS A 370 12.57 13.04 -17.38
N ASP A 371 13.87 13.19 -17.74
CA ASP A 371 14.52 12.28 -18.71
C ASP A 371 14.46 10.83 -18.24
N GLN A 372 14.61 10.57 -16.94
CA GLN A 372 14.47 9.21 -16.39
C GLN A 372 13.04 8.72 -16.40
N LEU A 373 12.04 9.59 -16.16
CA LEU A 373 10.63 9.21 -16.22
C LEU A 373 10.18 8.90 -17.66
N GLU A 374 10.68 9.62 -18.66
CA GLU A 374 10.37 9.36 -20.08
C GLU A 374 10.88 7.99 -20.54
N ASN A 375 11.95 7.48 -19.92
CA ASN A 375 12.57 6.19 -20.25
C ASN A 375 11.87 4.99 -19.57
N GLN A 376 10.84 5.20 -18.72
CA GLN A 376 10.01 4.15 -18.11
C GLN A 376 8.81 3.85 -18.99
#